data_126c3b50ee2a78382f1d57ec2e8b2dfb
#
_entry.id   126c3b50ee2a78382f1d57ec2e8b2dfb
#
_cell.length_a   1.000
_cell.length_b   1.000
_cell.length_c   1.000
_cell.angle_alpha   90.00
_cell.angle_beta   90.00
_cell.angle_gamma   90.00
#
_symmetry.space_group_name_H-M   'P 1'
#
loop_
_entity.id
_entity.type
_entity.pdbx_description
1 polymer ?
#
loop_
_entity_poly.entity_id
_entity_poly.type
_entity_poly.pdbx_seq_one_letter_code
_entity_poly.pdbx_strand_id
1 'polypeptide(L)'
;MKKEALLVIDMLKDFVLSGASLEVPDTRTIIPVIQKEIVRARAEGNPIIYVCDAHDQDDKEFRKFGWPPHAIKGTKGAQVVEELRPAPGDSVIPKNTYSGFYGTRLEETLENMGVDSLRLTGCVTHICIMVTASDAVLRDYKVTVVEDGVAGLAREDHDAALRIMKNVMGVEIVKSGTDISGRIAA
;
A
#
# COMPACT_ATOMS: atom_id res chain seq x y z
N MET A 1 -21.73 11.46 1.61
CA MET A 1 -20.77 11.29 2.72
C MET A 1 -19.41 11.00 2.08
N LYS A 2 -18.34 11.54 2.62
CA LYS A 2 -16.97 11.23 2.15
C LYS A 2 -16.67 9.78 2.47
N LYS A 3 -16.11 9.03 1.52
CA LYS A 3 -15.83 7.61 1.67
C LYS A 3 -14.33 7.36 1.54
N GLU A 4 -13.70 6.87 2.59
CA GLU A 4 -12.30 6.49 2.61
C GLU A 4 -12.15 5.03 2.14
N ALA A 5 -11.09 4.72 1.38
CA ALA A 5 -10.65 3.35 1.12
C ALA A 5 -9.32 3.08 1.81
N LEU A 6 -9.21 1.91 2.45
CA LEU A 6 -7.92 1.40 2.93
C LEU A 6 -7.20 0.67 1.79
N LEU A 7 -6.00 1.13 1.45
CA LEU A 7 -5.10 0.45 0.53
C LEU A 7 -4.03 -0.33 1.31
N VAL A 8 -3.94 -1.63 1.06
CA VAL A 8 -2.88 -2.52 1.55
C VAL A 8 -1.97 -2.82 0.37
N ILE A 9 -0.78 -2.19 0.32
CA ILE A 9 0.10 -2.21 -0.83
C ILE A 9 1.25 -3.18 -0.59
N ASP A 10 1.40 -4.16 -1.49
CA ASP A 10 2.54 -5.07 -1.62
C ASP A 10 2.94 -5.85 -0.35
N MET A 11 1.98 -6.18 0.50
CA MET A 11 2.22 -7.08 1.64
C MET A 11 2.28 -8.55 1.18
N LEU A 12 3.19 -8.82 0.24
CA LEU A 12 3.38 -10.11 -0.44
C LEU A 12 4.47 -10.94 0.22
N LYS A 13 4.42 -12.26 0.03
CA LYS A 13 5.40 -13.18 0.60
C LYS A 13 6.83 -12.88 0.16
N ASP A 14 7.04 -12.42 -1.09
CA ASP A 14 8.37 -12.05 -1.59
C ASP A 14 8.94 -10.76 -0.97
N PHE A 15 8.10 -9.92 -0.36
CA PHE A 15 8.55 -8.72 0.36
C PHE A 15 8.59 -8.91 1.88
N VAL A 16 7.82 -9.86 2.42
CA VAL A 16 7.60 -9.95 3.86
C VAL A 16 8.35 -11.10 4.52
N LEU A 17 8.46 -12.26 3.83
CA LEU A 17 9.06 -13.44 4.44
C LEU A 17 10.58 -13.32 4.51
N SER A 18 11.15 -13.81 5.60
CA SER A 18 12.61 -13.84 5.77
C SER A 18 13.28 -14.70 4.71
N GLY A 19 14.32 -14.17 4.07
CA GLY A 19 15.05 -14.81 2.98
C GLY A 19 14.30 -14.82 1.65
N ALA A 20 13.21 -14.07 1.53
CA ALA A 20 12.47 -13.95 0.27
C ALA A 20 13.24 -13.13 -0.78
N SER A 21 12.79 -13.20 -2.03
CA SER A 21 13.48 -12.66 -3.21
C SER A 21 13.79 -11.17 -3.09
N LEU A 22 12.90 -10.39 -2.51
CA LEU A 22 13.06 -8.94 -2.29
C LEU A 22 12.59 -8.58 -0.87
N GLU A 23 13.14 -9.25 0.13
CA GLU A 23 12.78 -9.04 1.53
C GLU A 23 12.92 -7.58 1.96
N VAL A 24 11.87 -7.03 2.54
CA VAL A 24 11.85 -5.73 3.21
C VAL A 24 11.75 -5.98 4.73
N PRO A 25 12.85 -5.88 5.49
CA PRO A 25 12.92 -6.43 6.86
C PRO A 25 11.84 -5.94 7.82
N ASP A 26 11.50 -4.65 7.75
CA ASP A 26 10.55 -4.01 8.67
C ASP A 26 9.07 -4.32 8.36
N THR A 27 8.77 -4.99 7.24
CA THR A 27 7.37 -5.32 6.87
C THR A 27 6.67 -6.21 7.88
N ARG A 28 7.41 -7.09 8.56
CA ARG A 28 6.83 -7.95 9.59
C ARG A 28 6.36 -7.17 10.82
N THR A 29 7.01 -6.05 11.12
CA THR A 29 6.66 -5.22 12.28
C THR A 29 5.37 -4.43 12.07
N ILE A 30 5.02 -4.12 10.80
CA ILE A 30 3.82 -3.36 10.47
C ILE A 30 2.56 -4.23 10.32
N ILE A 31 2.68 -5.55 10.23
CA ILE A 31 1.52 -6.47 10.10
C ILE A 31 0.46 -6.20 11.17
N PRO A 32 0.78 -6.14 12.48
CA PRO A 32 -0.24 -5.88 13.50
C PRO A 32 -0.93 -4.51 13.35
N VAL A 33 -0.22 -3.52 12.82
CA VAL A 33 -0.78 -2.20 12.55
C VAL A 33 -1.77 -2.26 11.41
N ILE A 34 -1.39 -2.92 10.30
CA ILE A 34 -2.28 -3.10 9.13
C ILE A 34 -3.54 -3.89 9.53
N GLN A 35 -3.40 -4.92 10.37
CA GLN A 35 -4.56 -5.66 10.89
C GLN A 35 -5.54 -4.75 11.65
N LYS A 36 -5.05 -3.83 12.48
CA LYS A 36 -5.89 -2.83 13.18
C LYS A 36 -6.58 -1.91 12.18
N GLU A 37 -5.89 -1.42 11.16
CA GLU A 37 -6.48 -0.58 10.11
C GLU A 37 -7.55 -1.32 9.30
N ILE A 38 -7.34 -2.61 9.00
CA ILE A 38 -8.35 -3.47 8.37
C ILE A 38 -9.59 -3.59 9.25
N VAL A 39 -9.43 -3.86 10.55
CA VAL A 39 -10.54 -3.95 11.50
C VAL A 39 -11.30 -2.62 11.56
N ARG A 40 -10.58 -1.50 11.63
CA ARG A 40 -11.17 -0.16 11.61
C ARG A 40 -11.97 0.08 10.32
N ALA A 41 -11.36 -0.15 9.17
CA ALA A 41 -12.02 0.06 7.88
C ALA A 41 -13.32 -0.74 7.76
N ARG A 42 -13.32 -2.01 8.20
CA ARG A 42 -14.52 -2.85 8.20
C ARG A 42 -15.61 -2.34 9.14
N ALA A 43 -15.24 -1.90 10.33
CA ALA A 43 -16.18 -1.35 11.31
C ALA A 43 -16.85 -0.05 10.81
N GLU A 44 -16.12 0.74 10.01
CA GLU A 44 -16.61 1.97 9.39
C GLU A 44 -17.34 1.74 8.04
N GLY A 45 -17.37 0.51 7.53
CA GLY A 45 -17.94 0.18 6.22
C GLY A 45 -17.11 0.70 5.05
N ASN A 46 -15.84 0.97 5.27
CA ASN A 46 -14.89 1.43 4.25
C ASN A 46 -14.37 0.25 3.41
N PRO A 47 -14.23 0.40 2.09
CA PRO A 47 -13.65 -0.64 1.25
C PRO A 47 -12.17 -0.86 1.55
N ILE A 48 -11.75 -2.13 1.44
CA ILE A 48 -10.37 -2.55 1.56
C ILE A 48 -9.90 -3.02 0.19
N ILE A 49 -8.79 -2.46 -0.28
CA ILE A 49 -8.22 -2.74 -1.59
C ILE A 49 -6.76 -3.14 -1.42
N TYR A 50 -6.45 -4.35 -1.85
CA TYR A 50 -5.08 -4.85 -1.93
C TYR A 50 -4.50 -4.48 -3.28
N VAL A 51 -3.42 -3.74 -3.29
CA VAL A 51 -2.68 -3.38 -4.50
C VAL A 51 -1.39 -4.20 -4.49
N CYS A 52 -1.25 -5.11 -5.45
CA CYS A 52 -0.27 -6.19 -5.37
C CYS A 52 0.58 -6.26 -6.63
N ASP A 53 1.90 -6.28 -6.48
CA ASP A 53 2.79 -6.59 -7.58
C ASP A 53 2.45 -7.96 -8.17
N ALA A 54 2.45 -8.01 -9.51
CA ALA A 54 2.15 -9.21 -10.28
C ALA A 54 2.92 -9.16 -11.61
N HIS A 55 4.17 -9.56 -11.57
CA HIS A 55 5.08 -9.52 -12.71
C HIS A 55 5.00 -10.78 -13.57
N ASP A 56 5.31 -10.64 -14.86
CA ASP A 56 5.64 -11.77 -15.69
C ASP A 56 7.09 -12.21 -15.40
N GLN A 57 7.44 -13.47 -15.70
CA GLN A 57 8.74 -14.04 -15.30
C GLN A 57 9.95 -13.29 -15.88
N ASP A 58 9.78 -12.65 -17.02
CA ASP A 58 10.82 -11.89 -17.73
C ASP A 58 10.51 -10.39 -17.81
N ASP A 59 9.77 -9.86 -16.83
CA ASP A 59 9.37 -8.47 -16.83
C ASP A 59 10.58 -7.54 -16.98
N LYS A 60 10.43 -6.57 -17.90
CA LYS A 60 11.46 -5.56 -18.20
C LYS A 60 11.87 -4.74 -16.98
N GLU A 61 11.00 -4.63 -15.98
CA GLU A 61 11.23 -3.88 -14.77
C GLU A 61 12.44 -4.42 -13.99
N PHE A 62 12.61 -5.73 -13.93
CA PHE A 62 13.75 -6.36 -13.26
C PHE A 62 15.09 -5.92 -13.84
N ARG A 63 15.18 -5.84 -15.17
CA ARG A 63 16.40 -5.36 -15.85
C ARG A 63 16.54 -3.84 -15.79
N LYS A 64 15.43 -3.12 -15.88
CA LYS A 64 15.43 -1.66 -15.93
C LYS A 64 15.88 -1.05 -14.60
N PHE A 65 15.44 -1.61 -13.49
CA PHE A 65 15.70 -1.08 -12.15
C PHE A 65 16.68 -1.92 -11.33
N GLY A 66 17.14 -3.07 -11.86
CA GLY A 66 18.11 -3.93 -11.19
C GLY A 66 17.52 -4.76 -10.05
N TRP A 67 16.20 -4.91 -9.99
CA TRP A 67 15.56 -5.75 -8.99
C TRP A 67 15.71 -7.25 -9.30
N PRO A 68 15.88 -8.11 -8.30
CA PRO A 68 15.74 -9.54 -8.50
C PRO A 68 14.29 -9.87 -8.93
N PRO A 69 14.07 -10.96 -9.67
CA PRO A 69 12.71 -11.43 -9.96
C PRO A 69 11.92 -11.66 -8.67
N HIS A 70 10.75 -11.04 -8.57
CA HIS A 70 9.87 -11.08 -7.39
C HIS A 70 8.41 -10.97 -7.81
N ALA A 71 7.51 -11.34 -6.93
CA ALA A 71 6.05 -11.27 -7.13
C ALA A 71 5.59 -11.82 -8.49
N ILE A 72 6.21 -12.91 -8.96
CA ILE A 72 5.88 -13.55 -10.24
C ILE A 72 4.46 -14.12 -10.18
N LYS A 73 3.62 -13.75 -11.14
CA LYS A 73 2.23 -14.24 -11.27
C LYS A 73 2.13 -15.74 -11.11
N GLY A 74 1.19 -16.19 -10.28
CA GLY A 74 0.92 -17.62 -10.05
C GLY A 74 1.89 -18.30 -9.08
N THR A 75 2.94 -17.62 -8.60
CA THR A 75 3.86 -18.17 -7.60
C THR A 75 3.36 -17.91 -6.18
N LYS A 76 3.95 -18.62 -5.21
CA LYS A 76 3.68 -18.35 -3.79
C LYS A 76 4.17 -16.96 -3.36
N GLY A 77 5.26 -16.46 -3.98
CA GLY A 77 5.85 -15.16 -3.67
C GLY A 77 4.91 -13.98 -3.93
N ALA A 78 4.08 -14.09 -4.97
CA ALA A 78 3.08 -13.08 -5.34
C ALA A 78 1.80 -13.12 -4.47
N GLN A 79 1.72 -14.01 -3.49
CA GLN A 79 0.55 -14.09 -2.60
C GLN A 79 0.70 -13.12 -1.42
N VAL A 80 -0.40 -12.49 -1.04
CA VAL A 80 -0.48 -11.74 0.23
C VAL A 80 -0.16 -12.69 1.39
N VAL A 81 0.56 -12.19 2.39
CA VAL A 81 0.88 -12.97 3.59
C VAL A 81 -0.40 -13.42 4.31
N GLU A 82 -0.33 -14.58 4.97
CA GLU A 82 -1.51 -15.22 5.56
C GLU A 82 -2.20 -14.34 6.62
N GLU A 83 -1.42 -13.58 7.37
CA GLU A 83 -1.88 -12.69 8.45
C GLU A 83 -2.75 -11.52 7.94
N LEU A 84 -2.62 -11.19 6.64
CA LEU A 84 -3.34 -10.10 5.97
C LEU A 84 -4.19 -10.60 4.81
N ARG A 85 -4.52 -11.88 4.76
CA ARG A 85 -5.28 -12.49 3.66
C ARG A 85 -6.55 -11.69 3.35
N PRO A 86 -6.79 -11.31 2.07
CA PRO A 86 -8.04 -10.68 1.66
C PRO A 86 -9.26 -11.55 2.02
N ALA A 87 -10.30 -10.91 2.53
CA ALA A 87 -11.57 -11.56 2.82
C ALA A 87 -12.57 -11.42 1.65
N PRO A 88 -13.64 -12.21 1.63
CA PRO A 88 -14.72 -11.99 0.68
C PRO A 88 -15.26 -10.56 0.75
N GLY A 89 -15.29 -9.89 -0.40
CA GLY A 89 -15.70 -8.47 -0.51
C GLY A 89 -14.54 -7.49 -0.62
N ASP A 90 -13.32 -7.88 -0.26
CA ASP A 90 -12.13 -7.06 -0.52
C ASP A 90 -11.75 -7.13 -2.01
N SER A 91 -11.21 -6.03 -2.53
CA SER A 91 -10.71 -5.98 -3.91
C SER A 91 -9.22 -6.28 -3.96
N VAL A 92 -8.78 -6.98 -5.00
CA VAL A 92 -7.34 -7.21 -5.27
C VAL A 92 -7.04 -6.65 -6.66
N ILE A 93 -6.14 -5.67 -6.71
CA ILE A 93 -5.72 -4.97 -7.91
C ILE A 93 -4.26 -5.35 -8.22
N PRO A 94 -4.01 -6.12 -9.27
CA PRO A 94 -2.66 -6.41 -9.70
C PRO A 94 -2.04 -5.18 -10.38
N LYS A 95 -0.76 -4.95 -10.11
CA LYS A 95 0.09 -3.97 -10.79
C LYS A 95 1.41 -4.61 -11.20
N ASN A 96 2.14 -4.00 -12.12
CA ASN A 96 3.48 -4.47 -12.55
C ASN A 96 4.50 -3.33 -12.59
N THR A 97 4.28 -2.29 -11.82
CA THR A 97 5.23 -1.19 -11.58
C THR A 97 4.88 -0.50 -10.27
N TYR A 98 5.55 0.57 -9.93
CA TYR A 98 5.48 1.21 -8.61
C TYR A 98 4.11 1.78 -8.26
N SER A 99 3.43 2.44 -9.22
CA SER A 99 2.14 3.05 -8.96
C SER A 99 1.00 2.03 -8.96
N GLY A 100 0.13 2.11 -7.96
CA GLY A 100 -1.13 1.39 -7.94
C GLY A 100 -2.12 1.84 -9.01
N PHE A 101 -1.94 3.04 -9.59
CA PHE A 101 -2.83 3.57 -10.63
C PHE A 101 -2.34 3.28 -12.05
N TYR A 102 -1.02 3.20 -12.26
CA TYR A 102 -0.48 3.09 -13.61
C TYR A 102 -0.80 1.74 -14.27
N GLY A 103 -1.63 1.77 -15.30
CA GLY A 103 -2.00 0.57 -16.07
C GLY A 103 -2.86 -0.45 -15.30
N THR A 104 -3.55 -0.02 -14.25
CA THR A 104 -4.42 -0.86 -13.42
C THR A 104 -5.86 -0.40 -13.49
N ARG A 105 -6.75 -1.13 -12.80
CA ARG A 105 -8.16 -0.76 -12.63
C ARG A 105 -8.44 -0.06 -11.30
N LEU A 106 -7.40 0.45 -10.61
CA LEU A 106 -7.59 1.04 -9.27
C LEU A 106 -8.51 2.25 -9.33
N GLU A 107 -8.28 3.18 -10.26
CA GLU A 107 -9.06 4.40 -10.42
C GLU A 107 -10.55 4.08 -10.68
N GLU A 108 -10.84 3.25 -11.68
CA GLU A 108 -12.20 2.78 -11.98
C GLU A 108 -12.87 2.12 -10.76
N THR A 109 -12.11 1.31 -10.01
CA THR A 109 -12.62 0.65 -8.81
C THR A 109 -13.01 1.65 -7.73
N LEU A 110 -12.16 2.66 -7.48
CA LEU A 110 -12.41 3.72 -6.50
C LEU A 110 -13.61 4.58 -6.89
N GLU A 111 -13.72 4.98 -8.16
CA GLU A 111 -14.84 5.75 -8.70
C GLU A 111 -16.16 4.98 -8.55
N ASN A 112 -16.20 3.70 -8.94
CA ASN A 112 -17.38 2.86 -8.81
C ASN A 112 -17.83 2.67 -7.34
N MET A 113 -16.90 2.77 -6.40
CA MET A 113 -17.20 2.70 -4.97
C MET A 113 -17.55 4.07 -4.36
N GLY A 114 -17.40 5.17 -5.10
CA GLY A 114 -17.64 6.54 -4.63
C GLY A 114 -16.62 6.99 -3.59
N VAL A 115 -15.37 6.54 -3.71
CA VAL A 115 -14.26 6.88 -2.81
C VAL A 115 -13.68 8.24 -3.19
N ASP A 116 -13.42 9.09 -2.21
CA ASP A 116 -12.78 10.41 -2.38
C ASP A 116 -11.52 10.58 -1.51
N SER A 117 -11.22 9.60 -0.68
CA SER A 117 -10.05 9.62 0.20
C SER A 117 -9.41 8.25 0.33
N LEU A 118 -8.08 8.22 0.44
CA LEU A 118 -7.30 7.00 0.50
C LEU A 118 -6.45 6.97 1.78
N ARG A 119 -6.44 5.82 2.43
CA ARG A 119 -5.57 5.54 3.56
C ARG A 119 -4.60 4.43 3.18
N LEU A 120 -3.31 4.73 3.15
CA LEU A 120 -2.27 3.86 2.61
C LEU A 120 -1.49 3.17 3.71
N THR A 121 -1.28 1.87 3.52
CA THR A 121 -0.43 0.99 4.34
C THR A 121 0.36 0.03 3.45
N GLY A 122 1.40 -0.60 3.98
CA GLY A 122 2.20 -1.62 3.27
C GLY A 122 3.62 -1.19 2.94
N CYS A 123 4.16 -1.59 1.80
CA CYS A 123 5.55 -1.34 1.40
C CYS A 123 5.69 -1.09 -0.12
N VAL A 124 6.77 -0.54 -0.58
CA VAL A 124 7.90 0.08 0.10
C VAL A 124 7.61 1.58 0.22
N THR A 125 7.86 2.18 1.38
CA THR A 125 7.48 3.57 1.68
C THR A 125 7.93 4.57 0.62
N HIS A 126 9.20 4.52 0.22
CA HIS A 126 9.79 5.46 -0.75
C HIS A 126 9.63 5.02 -2.22
N ILE A 127 8.93 3.92 -2.47
CA ILE A 127 8.67 3.37 -3.81
C ILE A 127 7.15 3.29 -4.03
N CYS A 128 6.54 2.13 -3.82
CA CYS A 128 5.14 1.89 -4.18
C CYS A 128 4.17 2.79 -3.38
N ILE A 129 4.43 3.03 -2.10
CA ILE A 129 3.59 3.92 -1.28
C ILE A 129 3.67 5.36 -1.80
N MET A 130 4.90 5.91 -1.92
CA MET A 130 5.08 7.29 -2.32
C MET A 130 4.60 7.56 -3.76
N VAL A 131 4.88 6.66 -4.70
CA VAL A 131 4.45 6.83 -6.10
C VAL A 131 2.92 6.69 -6.22
N THR A 132 2.30 5.73 -5.51
CA THR A 132 0.83 5.62 -5.47
C THR A 132 0.19 6.85 -4.80
N ALA A 133 0.76 7.34 -3.71
CA ALA A 133 0.29 8.56 -3.05
C ALA A 133 0.37 9.78 -3.97
N SER A 134 1.47 9.93 -4.71
CA SER A 134 1.64 11.00 -5.70
C SER A 134 0.57 10.94 -6.79
N ASP A 135 0.36 9.77 -7.38
CA ASP A 135 -0.65 9.58 -8.41
C ASP A 135 -2.08 9.81 -7.89
N ALA A 136 -2.35 9.45 -6.63
CA ALA A 136 -3.63 9.72 -5.98
C ALA A 136 -3.87 11.21 -5.78
N VAL A 137 -2.87 11.96 -5.29
CA VAL A 137 -2.97 13.42 -5.11
C VAL A 137 -3.21 14.12 -6.43
N LEU A 138 -2.52 13.72 -7.50
CA LEU A 138 -2.71 14.29 -8.85
C LEU A 138 -4.09 13.97 -9.46
N ARG A 139 -4.86 13.07 -8.86
CA ARG A 139 -6.25 12.71 -9.18
C ARG A 139 -7.25 13.26 -8.18
N ASP A 140 -6.84 14.25 -7.39
CA ASP A 140 -7.68 14.94 -6.40
C ASP A 140 -8.18 14.06 -5.23
N TYR A 141 -7.61 12.86 -5.02
CA TYR A 141 -7.88 12.09 -3.81
C TYR A 141 -7.21 12.76 -2.60
N LYS A 142 -7.90 12.76 -1.47
CA LYS A 142 -7.26 13.02 -0.18
C LYS A 142 -6.47 11.80 0.24
N VAL A 143 -5.20 12.00 0.57
CA VAL A 143 -4.32 10.88 0.90
C VAL A 143 -3.81 11.00 2.32
N THR A 144 -3.98 9.92 3.07
CA THR A 144 -3.42 9.68 4.40
C THR A 144 -2.47 8.49 4.33
N VAL A 145 -1.26 8.61 4.87
CA VAL A 145 -0.32 7.50 5.06
C VAL A 145 -0.20 7.19 6.55
N VAL A 146 -0.37 5.93 6.91
CA VAL A 146 -0.20 5.44 8.28
C VAL A 146 1.29 5.19 8.51
N GLU A 147 2.01 6.09 9.18
CA GLU A 147 3.48 6.05 9.28
C GLU A 147 4.02 4.78 9.94
N ASP A 148 3.32 4.28 10.95
CA ASP A 148 3.63 3.01 11.63
C ASP A 148 3.04 1.78 10.93
N GLY A 149 2.33 1.97 9.84
CA GLY A 149 1.76 0.95 8.96
C GLY A 149 2.46 0.85 7.59
N VAL A 150 3.58 1.55 7.39
CA VAL A 150 4.39 1.47 6.17
C VAL A 150 5.84 1.15 6.48
N ALA A 151 6.52 0.40 5.61
CA ALA A 151 7.91 -0.02 5.77
C ALA A 151 8.76 0.33 4.55
N GLY A 152 10.02 0.72 4.80
CA GLY A 152 11.03 1.03 3.79
C GLY A 152 12.17 0.01 3.75
N LEU A 153 13.01 0.06 2.71
CA LEU A 153 14.23 -0.74 2.62
C LEU A 153 15.35 -0.19 3.52
N ALA A 154 15.42 1.13 3.61
CA ALA A 154 16.35 1.84 4.48
C ALA A 154 15.58 2.91 5.28
N ARG A 155 15.98 3.10 6.53
CA ARG A 155 15.34 4.07 7.44
C ARG A 155 15.40 5.50 6.91
N GLU A 156 16.54 5.90 6.37
CA GLU A 156 16.75 7.24 5.82
C GLU A 156 15.82 7.54 4.65
N ASP A 157 15.65 6.59 3.73
CA ASP A 157 14.74 6.71 2.59
C ASP A 157 13.28 6.72 3.03
N HIS A 158 12.92 5.89 4.02
CA HIS A 158 11.60 5.88 4.61
C HIS A 158 11.24 7.25 5.22
N ASP A 159 12.11 7.80 6.07
CA ASP A 159 11.89 9.09 6.72
C ASP A 159 11.86 10.25 5.69
N ALA A 160 12.73 10.19 4.67
CA ALA A 160 12.73 11.17 3.58
C ALA A 160 11.43 11.13 2.78
N ALA A 161 10.95 9.95 2.43
CA ALA A 161 9.69 9.78 1.69
C ALA A 161 8.49 10.32 2.45
N LEU A 162 8.35 10.00 3.74
CA LEU A 162 7.27 10.54 4.59
C LEU A 162 7.32 12.07 4.63
N ARG A 163 8.50 12.64 4.80
CA ARG A 163 8.71 14.10 4.79
C ARG A 163 8.33 14.74 3.45
N ILE A 164 8.71 14.12 2.32
CA ILE A 164 8.38 14.62 0.98
C ILE A 164 6.86 14.54 0.76
N MET A 165 6.24 13.42 1.05
CA MET A 165 4.79 13.25 0.92
C MET A 165 4.03 14.32 1.72
N LYS A 166 4.44 14.56 2.97
CA LYS A 166 3.81 15.58 3.82
C LYS A 166 4.03 17.00 3.30
N ASN A 167 5.28 17.39 3.05
CA ASN A 167 5.64 18.79 2.84
C ASN A 167 5.46 19.26 1.39
N VAL A 168 5.48 18.34 0.43
CA VAL A 168 5.43 18.68 -1.01
C VAL A 168 4.10 18.28 -1.65
N MET A 169 3.55 17.09 -1.24
CA MET A 169 2.36 16.54 -1.88
C MET A 169 1.07 16.80 -1.08
N GLY A 170 1.17 17.35 0.15
CA GLY A 170 0.00 17.58 1.00
C GLY A 170 -0.63 16.30 1.56
N VAL A 171 0.13 15.19 1.57
CA VAL A 171 -0.30 13.92 2.16
C VAL A 171 -0.32 14.05 3.67
N GLU A 172 -1.40 13.59 4.29
CA GLU A 172 -1.50 13.53 5.74
C GLU A 172 -0.72 12.32 6.27
N ILE A 173 0.20 12.54 7.20
CA ILE A 173 0.98 11.47 7.85
C ILE A 173 0.45 11.32 9.27
N VAL A 174 -0.06 10.12 9.60
CA VAL A 174 -0.69 9.84 10.89
C VAL A 174 -0.18 8.52 11.47
N LYS A 175 -0.37 8.34 12.78
CA LYS A 175 -0.22 7.02 13.43
C LYS A 175 -1.52 6.22 13.34
N SER A 176 -1.42 4.91 13.43
CA SER A 176 -2.58 4.03 13.47
C SER A 176 -3.52 4.41 14.63
N GLY A 177 -4.84 4.24 14.41
CA GLY A 177 -5.86 4.64 15.37
C GLY A 177 -6.17 6.14 15.41
N THR A 178 -5.59 6.94 14.52
CA THR A 178 -5.94 8.36 14.36
C THR A 178 -7.02 8.49 13.26
N ASP A 179 -8.08 9.26 13.54
CA ASP A 179 -9.08 9.60 12.55
C ASP A 179 -8.56 10.66 11.54
N ILE A 180 -9.31 10.88 10.44
CA ILE A 180 -9.00 11.89 9.41
C ILE A 180 -9.04 13.34 9.95
N SER A 181 -9.40 13.58 11.20
CA SER A 181 -9.34 14.89 11.88
C SER A 181 -8.10 15.03 12.76
N GLY A 182 -7.21 14.04 12.79
CA GLY A 182 -6.02 14.01 13.62
C GLY A 182 -6.30 13.71 15.10
N ARG A 183 -7.50 13.19 15.43
CA ARG A 183 -7.89 12.82 16.79
C ARG A 183 -7.69 11.32 17.00
N ILE A 184 -7.20 10.95 18.18
CA ILE A 184 -7.13 9.54 18.59
C ILE A 184 -8.57 9.05 18.76
N ALA A 185 -8.96 7.98 18.04
CA ALA A 185 -10.25 7.34 18.22
C ALA A 185 -10.36 6.82 19.67
N ALA A 186 -11.46 7.14 20.32
CA ALA A 186 -11.73 6.78 21.72
C ALA A 186 -11.95 5.29 21.90
#